data_19c0f568afbc80f58b76542728f4d4a2
#
_entry.id   19c0f568afbc80f58b76542728f4d4a2
#
_cell.length_a   1.000
_cell.length_b   1.000
_cell.length_c   1.000
_cell.angle_alpha   90.00
_cell.angle_beta   90.00
_cell.angle_gamma   90.00
#
_symmetry.space_group_name_H-M   'P 1'
#
loop_
_entity.id
_entity.type
_entity.pdbx_description
1 polymer ?
#
loop_
_entity_poly.entity_id
_entity_poly.type
_entity_poly.pdbx_seq_one_letter_code
_entity_poly.pdbx_strand_id
1 'polypeptide(L)'
;MLGWAAKFGVWIFHKAEEIGVEQVMILSTCNRSEIYYFFDDEQQIKKIQNIYCDMFDKAEIEQYIRHCEEDKAVSYLFQVTAGLESMVLGEDQILGQVKDALDFSRTMGFSKKELNKVVRDAITCAKKVKTTFRISEKPVSVGYIGICELQKICDIKDKMVLVIGSGDTAVLALRYLQEYEAGKIYLCSRTLAHAGNVQKEFQEIEIISYEQRYEIMKQCDIVVSATSAPHVVVKQEYYTPEKQVTFLDLATPRDIDPKLSDDSKVNLINLDTIKEISKANQSEREELCRQSNTMISKAKEETMQWLFQAPMEETIRSLQEKCTEIVEDSYSYLSRKIDFGTREQKLLKKVLNASLQRMIKEPIQELKHLETRQEQADYKKMVEQLFGIETKKGK
;
A
#
# COMPACT_ATOMS: atom_id res chain seq x y z
N MET A 1 -2.03 13.31 -10.60
CA MET A 1 -1.03 12.70 -9.68
C MET A 1 -0.07 11.73 -10.34
N LEU A 2 -0.48 10.88 -11.28
CA LEU A 2 0.42 9.99 -12.04
C LEU A 2 1.59 10.71 -12.78
N GLY A 3 1.40 11.97 -13.21
CA GLY A 3 2.45 12.71 -13.93
C GLY A 3 3.65 13.15 -13.09
N TRP A 4 3.50 13.38 -11.78
CA TRP A 4 4.60 13.79 -10.89
C TRP A 4 5.48 12.59 -10.52
N ALA A 5 4.87 11.49 -10.07
CA ALA A 5 5.58 10.26 -9.73
C ALA A 5 6.34 9.66 -10.93
N ALA A 6 5.77 9.73 -12.14
CA ALA A 6 6.45 9.23 -13.34
C ALA A 6 7.65 10.09 -13.74
N LYS A 7 7.55 11.42 -13.65
CA LYS A 7 8.61 12.33 -14.11
C LYS A 7 9.79 12.39 -13.14
N PHE A 8 9.55 12.43 -11.84
CA PHE A 8 10.59 12.43 -10.80
C PHE A 8 11.10 11.03 -10.50
N GLY A 9 10.26 9.99 -10.61
CA GLY A 9 10.67 8.61 -10.43
C GLY A 9 11.82 8.23 -11.37
N VAL A 10 11.69 8.47 -12.67
CA VAL A 10 12.74 8.18 -13.66
C VAL A 10 14.05 8.91 -13.31
N TRP A 11 13.98 10.18 -12.92
CA TRP A 11 15.16 10.95 -12.52
C TRP A 11 15.87 10.36 -11.30
N ILE A 12 15.12 9.92 -10.27
CA ILE A 12 15.71 9.29 -9.07
C ILE A 12 16.42 7.99 -9.45
N PHE A 13 15.84 7.15 -10.32
CA PHE A 13 16.48 5.91 -10.74
C PHE A 13 17.81 6.17 -11.45
N HIS A 14 17.87 7.15 -12.37
CA HIS A 14 19.13 7.55 -13.00
C HIS A 14 20.16 8.04 -11.98
N LYS A 15 19.73 8.86 -11.02
CA LYS A 15 20.64 9.35 -9.96
C LYS A 15 21.11 8.23 -9.02
N ALA A 16 20.25 7.26 -8.72
CA ALA A 16 20.63 6.09 -7.95
C ALA A 16 21.67 5.23 -8.68
N GLU A 17 21.51 5.04 -9.99
CA GLU A 17 22.47 4.34 -10.84
C GLU A 17 23.84 5.03 -10.86
N GLU A 18 23.88 6.37 -10.99
CA GLU A 18 25.13 7.17 -10.96
C GLU A 18 25.94 6.97 -9.69
N ILE A 19 25.28 6.68 -8.55
CA ILE A 19 25.93 6.48 -7.25
C ILE A 19 26.10 4.98 -6.88
N GLY A 20 25.76 4.08 -7.83
CA GLY A 20 25.92 2.63 -7.67
C GLY A 20 24.88 1.95 -6.77
N VAL A 21 23.70 2.56 -6.58
CA VAL A 21 22.57 1.92 -5.89
C VAL A 21 21.75 1.17 -6.91
N GLU A 22 21.73 -0.16 -6.79
CA GLU A 22 21.16 -1.05 -7.80
C GLU A 22 19.72 -1.49 -7.51
N GLN A 23 19.22 -1.25 -6.30
CA GLN A 23 17.87 -1.64 -5.89
C GLN A 23 17.17 -0.47 -5.23
N VAL A 24 16.12 0.04 -5.87
CA VAL A 24 15.37 1.22 -5.43
C VAL A 24 13.90 1.03 -5.72
N MET A 25 13.05 1.39 -4.77
CA MET A 25 11.60 1.54 -4.96
C MET A 25 11.16 2.91 -4.45
N ILE A 26 10.29 3.58 -5.18
CA ILE A 26 9.76 4.89 -4.83
C ILE A 26 8.26 4.76 -4.59
N LEU A 27 7.82 5.09 -3.39
CA LEU A 27 6.42 5.14 -3.01
C LEU A 27 5.99 6.60 -2.82
N SER A 28 5.18 7.12 -3.74
CA SER A 28 4.67 8.47 -3.69
C SER A 28 3.14 8.46 -3.72
N THR A 29 2.53 9.05 -2.70
CA THR A 29 1.08 9.17 -2.54
C THR A 29 0.72 10.63 -2.21
N CYS A 30 -0.56 10.93 -1.93
CA CYS A 30 -0.97 12.26 -1.46
C CYS A 30 -0.38 12.64 -0.08
N ASN A 31 -0.06 11.64 0.76
CA ASN A 31 0.32 11.85 2.16
C ASN A 31 1.76 11.43 2.49
N ARG A 32 2.48 10.78 1.57
CA ARG A 32 3.85 10.31 1.79
C ARG A 32 4.66 10.29 0.51
N SER A 33 5.95 10.53 0.67
CA SER A 33 6.97 10.32 -0.36
C SER A 33 8.11 9.57 0.30
N GLU A 34 8.42 8.37 -0.19
CA GLU A 34 9.37 7.45 0.43
C GLU A 34 10.25 6.82 -0.64
N ILE A 35 11.53 6.63 -0.32
CA ILE A 35 12.49 5.88 -1.15
C ILE A 35 12.98 4.69 -0.32
N TYR A 36 12.76 3.50 -0.83
CA TYR A 36 13.29 2.25 -0.29
C TYR A 36 14.43 1.78 -1.17
N TYR A 37 15.57 1.48 -0.58
CA TYR A 37 16.77 1.06 -1.33
C TYR A 37 17.64 0.12 -0.52
N PHE A 38 18.43 -0.68 -1.23
CA PHE A 38 19.52 -1.44 -0.66
C PHE A 38 20.83 -0.72 -0.97
N PHE A 39 21.74 -0.69 -0.01
CA PHE A 39 23.05 -0.04 -0.16
C PHE A 39 24.17 -1.01 0.23
N ASP A 40 25.32 -0.86 -0.42
CA ASP A 40 26.55 -1.61 -0.15
C ASP A 40 27.54 -0.77 0.68
N ASP A 41 27.40 0.56 0.67
CA ASP A 41 28.29 1.53 1.31
C ASP A 41 27.48 2.63 2.01
N GLU A 42 27.80 2.93 3.26
CA GLU A 42 27.15 3.99 4.05
C GLU A 42 27.19 5.37 3.39
N GLN A 43 28.19 5.63 2.51
CA GLN A 43 28.24 6.88 1.76
C GLN A 43 27.05 7.03 0.78
N GLN A 44 26.50 5.93 0.31
CA GLN A 44 25.31 5.94 -0.56
C GLN A 44 24.08 6.50 0.15
N ILE A 45 23.97 6.32 1.47
CA ILE A 45 22.88 6.86 2.29
C ILE A 45 22.82 8.38 2.18
N LYS A 46 23.95 9.06 2.42
CA LYS A 46 24.02 10.52 2.31
C LYS A 46 23.76 11.02 0.90
N LYS A 47 24.25 10.29 -0.11
CA LYS A 47 24.00 10.65 -1.51
C LYS A 47 22.51 10.53 -1.88
N ILE A 48 21.82 9.47 -1.45
CA ILE A 48 20.36 9.32 -1.67
C ILE A 48 19.58 10.43 -0.94
N GLN A 49 19.95 10.77 0.28
CA GLN A 49 19.34 11.89 1.01
C GLN A 49 19.48 13.20 0.25
N ASN A 50 20.66 13.51 -0.27
CA ASN A 50 20.86 14.70 -1.08
C ASN A 50 20.03 14.68 -2.36
N ILE A 51 20.01 13.58 -3.11
CA ILE A 51 19.15 13.39 -4.28
C ILE A 51 17.68 13.64 -3.92
N TYR A 52 17.23 13.15 -2.77
CA TYR A 52 15.87 13.37 -2.30
C TYR A 52 15.61 14.85 -1.96
N CYS A 53 16.54 15.53 -1.29
CA CYS A 53 16.44 16.96 -1.01
C CYS A 53 16.38 17.81 -2.28
N ASP A 54 17.18 17.48 -3.28
CA ASP A 54 17.24 18.22 -4.56
C ASP A 54 15.91 18.18 -5.33
N MET A 55 15.07 17.14 -5.09
CA MET A 55 13.76 17.05 -5.71
C MET A 55 12.79 18.16 -5.29
N PHE A 56 12.95 18.68 -4.08
CA PHE A 56 11.99 19.61 -3.50
C PHE A 56 12.42 21.08 -3.56
N ASP A 57 13.61 21.36 -4.09
CA ASP A 57 14.15 22.72 -4.26
C ASP A 57 14.06 23.58 -2.98
N LYS A 58 14.24 22.95 -1.82
CA LYS A 58 14.12 23.57 -0.49
C LYS A 58 15.20 23.06 0.43
N ALA A 59 16.12 23.96 0.81
CA ALA A 59 17.16 23.65 1.81
C ALA A 59 16.63 23.22 3.19
N GLU A 60 15.36 23.56 3.50
CA GLU A 60 14.74 23.25 4.81
C GLU A 60 14.12 21.85 4.90
N ILE A 61 14.08 21.08 3.81
CA ILE A 61 13.37 19.80 3.80
C ILE A 61 14.10 18.73 4.62
N GLU A 62 15.41 18.84 4.76
CA GLU A 62 16.26 17.89 5.50
C GLU A 62 15.75 17.62 6.91
N GLN A 63 15.25 18.64 7.62
CA GLN A 63 14.70 18.51 8.97
C GLN A 63 13.42 17.67 9.05
N TYR A 64 12.75 17.42 7.91
CA TYR A 64 11.51 16.63 7.84
C TYR A 64 11.76 15.22 7.32
N ILE A 65 12.98 14.89 6.86
CA ILE A 65 13.32 13.56 6.39
C ILE A 65 13.47 12.64 7.59
N ARG A 66 12.77 11.52 7.55
CA ARG A 66 12.98 10.40 8.47
C ARG A 66 13.80 9.35 7.76
N HIS A 67 14.87 8.93 8.38
CA HIS A 67 15.71 7.85 7.91
C HIS A 67 15.56 6.62 8.82
N CYS A 68 15.36 5.46 8.22
CA CYS A 68 15.26 4.18 8.90
C CYS A 68 16.13 3.16 8.16
N GLU A 69 16.82 2.31 8.92
CA GLU A 69 17.70 1.29 8.36
C GLU A 69 17.33 -0.10 8.85
N GLU A 70 17.75 -1.11 8.11
CA GLU A 70 17.66 -2.53 8.44
C GLU A 70 16.28 -2.96 8.96
N ASP A 71 16.24 -3.52 10.15
CA ASP A 71 15.02 -4.04 10.78
C ASP A 71 13.91 -2.99 10.90
N LYS A 72 14.27 -1.73 11.19
CA LYS A 72 13.31 -0.63 11.29
C LYS A 72 12.71 -0.28 9.94
N ALA A 73 13.51 -0.27 8.87
CA ALA A 73 13.05 0.01 7.53
C ALA A 73 12.09 -1.08 7.03
N VAL A 74 12.44 -2.34 7.23
CA VAL A 74 11.59 -3.48 6.88
C VAL A 74 10.29 -3.45 7.69
N SER A 75 10.38 -3.23 9.02
CA SER A 75 9.21 -3.12 9.90
C SER A 75 8.26 -2.02 9.42
N TYR A 76 8.80 -0.84 9.10
CA TYR A 76 8.03 0.29 8.62
C TYR A 76 7.34 -0.01 7.27
N LEU A 77 8.05 -0.62 6.32
CA LEU A 77 7.46 -1.03 5.05
C LEU A 77 6.27 -1.99 5.23
N PHE A 78 6.40 -2.97 6.14
CA PHE A 78 5.31 -3.89 6.43
C PHE A 78 4.09 -3.18 7.02
N GLN A 79 4.30 -2.24 7.96
CA GLN A 79 3.23 -1.43 8.56
C GLN A 79 2.56 -0.52 7.52
N VAL A 80 3.36 0.17 6.70
CA VAL A 80 2.85 1.00 5.59
C VAL A 80 2.01 0.15 4.63
N THR A 81 2.52 -1.00 4.20
CA THR A 81 1.83 -1.87 3.23
C THR A 81 0.52 -2.43 3.79
N ALA A 82 0.47 -2.68 5.11
CA ALA A 82 -0.74 -3.10 5.82
C ALA A 82 -1.74 -1.95 6.08
N GLY A 83 -1.34 -0.69 5.80
CA GLY A 83 -2.17 0.50 6.05
C GLY A 83 -2.16 0.97 7.51
N LEU A 84 -1.24 0.47 8.36
CA LEU A 84 -1.18 0.83 9.78
C LEU A 84 -0.53 2.20 10.01
N GLU A 85 0.23 2.70 9.04
CA GLU A 85 0.83 4.03 9.04
C GLU A 85 0.03 5.03 8.18
N SER A 86 -1.19 4.69 7.77
CA SER A 86 -2.06 5.56 6.98
C SER A 86 -2.88 6.48 7.90
N MET A 87 -3.26 7.69 7.42
CA MET A 87 -4.16 8.59 8.16
C MET A 87 -5.50 7.92 8.48
N VAL A 88 -5.98 7.07 7.57
CA VAL A 88 -7.12 6.19 7.79
C VAL A 88 -6.56 4.78 7.97
N LEU A 89 -6.50 4.32 9.22
CA LEU A 89 -5.95 3.01 9.56
C LEU A 89 -6.60 1.89 8.76
N GLY A 90 -5.77 1.07 8.09
CA GLY A 90 -6.23 -0.09 7.35
C GLY A 90 -6.87 0.20 6.00
N GLU A 91 -6.66 1.38 5.40
CA GLU A 91 -7.17 1.68 4.06
C GLU A 91 -6.58 0.73 2.99
N ASP A 92 -7.37 0.47 1.93
CA ASP A 92 -6.99 -0.49 0.90
C ASP A 92 -6.08 0.08 -0.19
N GLN A 93 -6.11 1.40 -0.39
CA GLN A 93 -5.40 2.07 -1.47
C GLN A 93 -3.88 1.89 -1.41
N ILE A 94 -3.29 1.97 -0.21
CA ILE A 94 -1.83 1.87 -0.03
C ILE A 94 -1.26 0.53 -0.51
N LEU A 95 -1.99 -0.57 -0.33
CA LEU A 95 -1.57 -1.89 -0.82
C LEU A 95 -1.45 -1.94 -2.35
N GLY A 96 -2.38 -1.28 -3.06
CA GLY A 96 -2.32 -1.10 -4.50
C GLY A 96 -1.10 -0.26 -4.90
N GLN A 97 -0.91 0.88 -4.24
CA GLN A 97 0.20 1.81 -4.51
C GLN A 97 1.58 1.17 -4.30
N VAL A 98 1.74 0.33 -3.26
CA VAL A 98 3.00 -0.42 -3.03
C VAL A 98 3.25 -1.46 -4.14
N LYS A 99 2.21 -2.12 -4.64
CA LYS A 99 2.35 -3.04 -5.80
C LYS A 99 2.78 -2.30 -7.05
N ASP A 100 2.12 -1.18 -7.35
CA ASP A 100 2.42 -0.35 -8.52
C ASP A 100 3.85 0.20 -8.44
N ALA A 101 4.30 0.63 -7.24
CA ALA A 101 5.66 1.08 -6.99
C ALA A 101 6.71 -0.02 -7.24
N LEU A 102 6.44 -1.26 -6.79
CA LEU A 102 7.31 -2.40 -7.06
C LEU A 102 7.36 -2.74 -8.55
N ASP A 103 6.22 -2.76 -9.23
CA ASP A 103 6.15 -3.09 -10.66
C ASP A 103 6.82 -1.99 -11.50
N PHE A 104 6.74 -0.72 -11.10
CA PHE A 104 7.50 0.36 -11.72
C PHE A 104 9.01 0.18 -11.51
N SER A 105 9.46 -0.12 -10.29
CA SER A 105 10.86 -0.41 -9.99
C SER A 105 11.41 -1.58 -10.83
N ARG A 106 10.61 -2.64 -11.03
CA ARG A 106 10.95 -3.78 -11.91
C ARG A 106 11.11 -3.34 -13.36
N THR A 107 10.17 -2.55 -13.86
CA THR A 107 10.19 -2.05 -15.24
C THR A 107 11.43 -1.21 -15.50
N MET A 108 11.87 -0.44 -14.50
CA MET A 108 13.09 0.35 -14.57
C MET A 108 14.39 -0.44 -14.34
N GLY A 109 14.30 -1.74 -13.98
CA GLY A 109 15.47 -2.60 -13.73
C GLY A 109 16.08 -2.47 -12.33
N PHE A 110 15.42 -1.78 -11.41
CA PHE A 110 15.91 -1.52 -10.04
C PHE A 110 15.28 -2.42 -8.96
N SER A 111 14.56 -3.45 -9.33
CA SER A 111 14.05 -4.44 -8.38
C SER A 111 14.75 -5.78 -8.56
N LYS A 112 15.84 -5.98 -7.83
CA LYS A 112 16.56 -7.26 -7.77
C LYS A 112 15.97 -8.18 -6.71
N LYS A 113 16.69 -9.24 -6.36
CA LYS A 113 16.23 -10.36 -5.52
C LYS A 113 15.76 -9.90 -4.14
N GLU A 114 16.55 -9.06 -3.46
CA GLU A 114 16.31 -8.64 -2.08
C GLU A 114 15.10 -7.71 -1.98
N LEU A 115 15.08 -6.62 -2.75
CA LEU A 115 13.98 -5.67 -2.76
C LEU A 115 12.66 -6.34 -3.16
N ASN A 116 12.72 -7.19 -4.20
CA ASN A 116 11.56 -7.94 -4.67
C ASN A 116 10.98 -8.84 -3.56
N LYS A 117 11.85 -9.56 -2.85
CA LYS A 117 11.45 -10.45 -1.74
C LYS A 117 10.80 -9.67 -0.61
N VAL A 118 11.45 -8.63 -0.11
CA VAL A 118 10.97 -7.82 1.02
C VAL A 118 9.59 -7.21 0.72
N VAL A 119 9.45 -6.58 -0.45
CA VAL A 119 8.18 -5.93 -0.82
C VAL A 119 7.07 -6.95 -1.07
N ARG A 120 7.36 -8.10 -1.70
CA ARG A 120 6.38 -9.17 -1.90
C ARG A 120 5.94 -9.82 -0.60
N ASP A 121 6.84 -9.99 0.36
CA ASP A 121 6.50 -10.51 1.68
C ASP A 121 5.61 -9.52 2.44
N ALA A 122 5.92 -8.21 2.39
CA ALA A 122 5.08 -7.16 2.94
C ALA A 122 3.67 -7.16 2.31
N ILE A 123 3.56 -7.26 0.98
CA ILE A 123 2.28 -7.38 0.27
C ILE A 123 1.51 -8.63 0.70
N THR A 124 2.20 -9.77 0.84
CA THR A 124 1.58 -11.04 1.24
C THR A 124 1.07 -10.96 2.68
N CYS A 125 1.87 -10.40 3.58
CA CYS A 125 1.50 -10.16 4.97
C CYS A 125 0.29 -9.20 5.04
N ALA A 126 0.32 -8.08 4.34
CA ALA A 126 -0.79 -7.11 4.32
C ALA A 126 -2.10 -7.74 3.85
N LYS A 127 -2.08 -8.60 2.81
CA LYS A 127 -3.25 -9.34 2.36
C LYS A 127 -3.80 -10.26 3.45
N LYS A 128 -2.93 -10.98 4.17
CA LYS A 128 -3.35 -11.84 5.29
C LYS A 128 -3.94 -11.03 6.44
N VAL A 129 -3.31 -9.91 6.81
CA VAL A 129 -3.82 -8.98 7.83
C VAL A 129 -5.22 -8.50 7.45
N LYS A 130 -5.41 -8.01 6.22
CA LYS A 130 -6.70 -7.53 5.73
C LYS A 130 -7.79 -8.61 5.75
N THR A 131 -7.47 -9.81 5.29
CA THR A 131 -8.42 -10.93 5.27
C THR A 131 -8.78 -11.41 6.68
N THR A 132 -7.81 -11.42 7.61
CA THR A 132 -8.02 -11.95 8.96
C THR A 132 -8.75 -10.95 9.86
N PHE A 133 -8.35 -9.68 9.81
CA PHE A 133 -8.83 -8.66 10.75
C PHE A 133 -9.91 -7.75 10.17
N ARG A 134 -10.08 -7.73 8.83
CA ARG A 134 -11.09 -6.92 8.11
C ARG A 134 -11.13 -5.46 8.57
N ILE A 135 -9.94 -4.87 8.81
CA ILE A 135 -9.79 -3.54 9.40
C ILE A 135 -10.50 -2.47 8.55
N SER A 136 -10.46 -2.60 7.23
CA SER A 136 -11.09 -1.67 6.29
C SER A 136 -12.63 -1.69 6.32
N GLU A 137 -13.24 -2.77 6.84
CA GLU A 137 -14.71 -2.87 6.96
C GLU A 137 -15.28 -1.96 8.07
N LYS A 138 -14.43 -1.37 8.92
CA LYS A 138 -14.83 -0.43 9.97
C LYS A 138 -14.56 1.02 9.53
N PRO A 139 -15.53 1.70 8.92
CA PRO A 139 -15.33 3.05 8.42
C PRO A 139 -15.09 4.05 9.56
N VAL A 140 -14.21 5.04 9.34
CA VAL A 140 -13.94 6.15 10.27
C VAL A 140 -14.21 7.51 9.64
N SER A 141 -14.27 7.59 8.32
CA SER A 141 -14.65 8.82 7.62
C SER A 141 -16.10 9.16 7.89
N VAL A 142 -16.34 10.35 8.43
CA VAL A 142 -17.68 10.84 8.77
C VAL A 142 -18.64 10.76 7.59
N GLY A 143 -18.20 11.18 6.40
CA GLY A 143 -19.02 11.11 5.19
C GLY A 143 -19.39 9.68 4.80
N TYR A 144 -18.44 8.74 4.89
CA TYR A 144 -18.70 7.34 4.56
C TYR A 144 -19.59 6.66 5.60
N ILE A 145 -19.36 6.91 6.91
CA ILE A 145 -20.24 6.40 7.97
C ILE A 145 -21.67 6.88 7.76
N GLY A 146 -21.83 8.18 7.44
CA GLY A 146 -23.14 8.76 7.18
C GLY A 146 -23.87 8.04 6.03
N ILE A 147 -23.17 7.75 4.94
CA ILE A 147 -23.75 7.00 3.81
C ILE A 147 -24.03 5.53 4.20
N CYS A 148 -23.16 4.88 4.99
CA CYS A 148 -23.44 3.53 5.48
C CYS A 148 -24.68 3.48 6.39
N GLU A 149 -24.85 4.46 7.28
CA GLU A 149 -26.06 4.55 8.13
C GLU A 149 -27.30 4.87 7.29
N LEU A 150 -27.17 5.74 6.28
CA LEU A 150 -28.22 6.00 5.31
C LEU A 150 -28.68 4.72 4.59
N GLN A 151 -27.73 3.91 4.09
CA GLN A 151 -28.00 2.65 3.40
C GLN A 151 -28.72 1.62 4.31
N LYS A 152 -28.48 1.63 5.61
CA LYS A 152 -29.20 0.75 6.55
C LYS A 152 -30.68 1.13 6.73
N ILE A 153 -30.97 2.43 6.63
CA ILE A 153 -32.34 2.97 6.84
C ILE A 153 -33.12 2.97 5.53
N CYS A 154 -32.46 3.33 4.43
CA CYS A 154 -33.05 3.48 3.12
C CYS A 154 -32.11 2.92 2.05
N ASP A 155 -32.55 1.90 1.30
CA ASP A 155 -31.79 1.42 0.15
C ASP A 155 -31.58 2.58 -0.83
N ILE A 156 -30.32 2.93 -1.09
CA ILE A 156 -29.93 4.08 -1.93
C ILE A 156 -30.17 3.79 -3.41
N LYS A 157 -30.14 2.53 -3.80
CA LYS A 157 -30.28 2.12 -5.20
C LYS A 157 -31.59 2.67 -5.81
N ASP A 158 -31.44 3.26 -7.01
CA ASP A 158 -32.54 3.86 -7.80
C ASP A 158 -33.30 5.01 -7.11
N LYS A 159 -32.78 5.52 -5.95
CA LYS A 159 -33.40 6.63 -5.22
C LYS A 159 -33.08 7.99 -5.81
N MET A 160 -34.02 8.91 -5.66
CA MET A 160 -33.83 10.32 -6.00
C MET A 160 -33.19 11.05 -4.81
N VAL A 161 -32.02 11.64 -5.04
CA VAL A 161 -31.18 12.25 -4.00
C VAL A 161 -30.95 13.72 -4.28
N LEU A 162 -31.08 14.56 -3.25
CA LEU A 162 -30.65 15.96 -3.27
C LEU A 162 -29.41 16.11 -2.40
N VAL A 163 -28.31 16.62 -2.96
CA VAL A 163 -27.11 17.00 -2.22
C VAL A 163 -27.02 18.53 -2.12
N ILE A 164 -26.92 19.05 -0.89
CA ILE A 164 -26.82 20.46 -0.60
C ILE A 164 -25.39 20.76 -0.13
N GLY A 165 -24.66 21.54 -0.93
CA GLY A 165 -23.24 21.85 -0.70
C GLY A 165 -22.36 21.32 -1.83
N SER A 166 -21.16 21.92 -1.99
CA SER A 166 -20.18 21.56 -3.04
C SER A 166 -18.74 21.51 -2.51
N GLY A 167 -18.57 21.35 -1.20
CA GLY A 167 -17.27 21.16 -0.54
C GLY A 167 -16.83 19.69 -0.57
N ASP A 168 -15.65 19.40 -0.02
CA ASP A 168 -15.03 18.06 -0.03
C ASP A 168 -15.94 16.96 0.55
N THR A 169 -16.68 17.27 1.62
CA THR A 169 -17.64 16.34 2.24
C THR A 169 -18.80 16.01 1.30
N ALA A 170 -19.31 17.01 0.55
CA ALA A 170 -20.36 16.80 -0.44
C ALA A 170 -19.85 15.96 -1.63
N VAL A 171 -18.63 16.25 -2.10
CA VAL A 171 -17.96 15.49 -3.18
C VAL A 171 -17.77 14.03 -2.75
N LEU A 172 -17.34 13.79 -1.51
CA LEU A 172 -17.19 12.45 -0.97
C LEU A 172 -18.54 11.72 -0.89
N ALA A 173 -19.59 12.39 -0.43
CA ALA A 173 -20.95 11.82 -0.40
C ALA A 173 -21.45 11.46 -1.82
N LEU A 174 -21.21 12.31 -2.81
CA LEU A 174 -21.58 12.06 -4.22
C LEU A 174 -20.91 10.81 -4.76
N ARG A 175 -19.61 10.59 -4.48
CA ARG A 175 -18.91 9.37 -4.91
C ARG A 175 -19.57 8.10 -4.39
N TYR A 176 -19.88 8.07 -3.10
CA TYR A 176 -20.53 6.90 -2.51
C TYR A 176 -21.98 6.73 -2.97
N LEU A 177 -22.73 7.82 -3.16
CA LEU A 177 -24.10 7.74 -3.73
C LEU A 177 -24.09 7.12 -5.14
N GLN A 178 -23.08 7.45 -5.96
CA GLN A 178 -22.90 6.78 -7.27
C GLN A 178 -22.49 5.33 -7.13
N GLU A 179 -21.58 5.00 -6.20
CA GLU A 179 -21.15 3.63 -5.93
C GLU A 179 -22.31 2.74 -5.48
N TYR A 180 -23.25 3.30 -4.71
CA TYR A 180 -24.51 2.63 -4.34
C TYR A 180 -25.63 2.72 -5.40
N GLU A 181 -25.29 3.13 -6.62
CA GLU A 181 -26.20 3.18 -7.76
C GLU A 181 -27.47 4.03 -7.49
N ALA A 182 -27.33 5.20 -6.83
CA ALA A 182 -28.40 6.16 -6.69
C ALA A 182 -29.01 6.52 -8.06
N GLY A 183 -30.34 6.62 -8.16
CA GLY A 183 -31.01 6.83 -9.42
C GLY A 183 -30.74 8.22 -10.00
N LYS A 184 -31.38 9.25 -9.47
CA LYS A 184 -31.17 10.64 -9.89
C LYS A 184 -30.60 11.48 -8.78
N ILE A 185 -29.48 12.16 -9.06
CA ILE A 185 -28.80 13.00 -8.10
C ILE A 185 -28.91 14.47 -8.51
N TYR A 186 -29.47 15.29 -7.65
CA TYR A 186 -29.49 16.74 -7.76
C TYR A 186 -28.42 17.35 -6.84
N LEU A 187 -27.75 18.37 -7.33
CA LEU A 187 -26.77 19.14 -6.55
C LEU A 187 -27.20 20.60 -6.49
N CYS A 188 -27.29 21.17 -5.30
CA CYS A 188 -27.44 22.61 -5.14
C CYS A 188 -26.34 23.21 -4.27
N SER A 189 -25.88 24.40 -4.64
CA SER A 189 -24.92 25.19 -3.87
C SER A 189 -25.20 26.65 -4.05
N ARG A 190 -24.93 27.45 -3.01
CA ARG A 190 -25.01 28.93 -3.11
C ARG A 190 -24.07 29.49 -4.18
N THR A 191 -22.95 28.84 -4.39
CA THR A 191 -21.91 29.25 -5.36
C THR A 191 -21.98 28.33 -6.57
N LEU A 192 -22.63 28.77 -7.63
CA LEU A 192 -22.77 28.01 -8.88
C LEU A 192 -21.43 27.61 -9.51
N ALA A 193 -20.39 28.45 -9.38
CA ALA A 193 -19.07 28.13 -9.91
C ALA A 193 -18.46 26.88 -9.25
N HIS A 194 -18.66 26.68 -7.94
CA HIS A 194 -18.22 25.48 -7.25
C HIS A 194 -19.02 24.24 -7.68
N ALA A 195 -20.34 24.35 -7.80
CA ALA A 195 -21.18 23.28 -8.31
C ALA A 195 -20.79 22.86 -9.73
N GLY A 196 -20.46 23.82 -10.61
CA GLY A 196 -19.97 23.54 -11.97
C GLY A 196 -18.63 22.79 -12.01
N ASN A 197 -17.76 23.00 -11.06
CA ASN A 197 -16.50 22.22 -10.95
C ASN A 197 -16.80 20.77 -10.52
N VAL A 198 -17.74 20.56 -9.60
CA VAL A 198 -18.18 19.23 -9.17
C VAL A 198 -18.84 18.49 -10.34
N GLN A 199 -19.66 19.15 -11.16
CA GLN A 199 -20.28 18.54 -12.33
C GLN A 199 -19.29 18.03 -13.38
N LYS A 200 -18.10 18.65 -13.50
CA LYS A 200 -17.04 18.15 -14.40
C LYS A 200 -16.52 16.78 -13.98
N GLU A 201 -16.51 16.51 -12.68
CA GLU A 201 -16.12 15.21 -12.12
C GLU A 201 -17.26 14.18 -12.19
N PHE A 202 -18.51 14.64 -12.02
CA PHE A 202 -19.71 13.80 -11.94
C PHE A 202 -20.69 14.18 -13.07
N GLN A 203 -20.57 13.57 -14.24
CA GLN A 203 -21.35 13.95 -15.44
C GLN A 203 -22.85 13.67 -15.35
N GLU A 204 -23.29 12.78 -14.46
CA GLU A 204 -24.68 12.33 -14.34
C GLU A 204 -25.51 13.12 -13.29
N ILE A 205 -24.91 14.11 -12.63
CA ILE A 205 -25.61 14.95 -11.66
C ILE A 205 -26.29 16.15 -12.33
N GLU A 206 -27.46 16.53 -11.85
CA GLU A 206 -28.18 17.73 -12.28
C GLU A 206 -27.99 18.88 -11.28
N ILE A 207 -27.45 20.00 -11.75
CA ILE A 207 -27.32 21.19 -10.92
C ILE A 207 -28.63 21.94 -10.91
N ILE A 208 -29.12 22.29 -9.71
CA ILE A 208 -30.30 23.13 -9.51
C ILE A 208 -29.92 24.42 -8.79
N SER A 209 -30.75 25.45 -8.92
CA SER A 209 -30.56 26.68 -8.16
C SER A 209 -30.84 26.45 -6.68
N TYR A 210 -30.18 27.23 -5.81
CA TYR A 210 -30.33 27.07 -4.37
C TYR A 210 -31.78 27.36 -3.88
N GLU A 211 -32.49 28.22 -4.59
CA GLU A 211 -33.89 28.60 -4.32
C GLU A 211 -34.84 27.41 -4.62
N GLN A 212 -34.55 26.61 -5.60
CA GLN A 212 -35.38 25.47 -5.99
C GLN A 212 -35.25 24.26 -5.05
N ARG A 213 -34.32 24.32 -4.05
CA ARG A 213 -34.02 23.15 -3.20
C ARG A 213 -35.25 22.57 -2.50
N TYR A 214 -36.16 23.38 -2.01
CA TYR A 214 -37.36 22.90 -1.31
C TYR A 214 -38.38 22.25 -2.25
N GLU A 215 -38.51 22.72 -3.48
CA GLU A 215 -39.35 22.08 -4.50
C GLU A 215 -38.82 20.69 -4.90
N ILE A 216 -37.50 20.61 -5.18
CA ILE A 216 -36.88 19.36 -5.53
C ILE A 216 -36.85 18.39 -4.35
N MET A 217 -36.63 18.90 -3.12
CA MET A 217 -36.65 18.11 -1.90
C MET A 217 -37.95 17.33 -1.69
N LYS A 218 -39.11 17.86 -2.10
CA LYS A 218 -40.38 17.14 -2.00
C LYS A 218 -40.43 15.88 -2.87
N GLN A 219 -39.64 15.87 -3.94
CA GLN A 219 -39.59 14.73 -4.88
C GLN A 219 -38.49 13.71 -4.43
N CYS A 220 -37.52 14.11 -3.61
CA CYS A 220 -36.41 13.27 -3.23
C CYS A 220 -36.78 12.29 -2.12
N ASP A 221 -36.14 11.11 -2.15
CA ASP A 221 -36.21 10.09 -1.11
C ASP A 221 -35.13 10.34 -0.05
N ILE A 222 -34.02 10.97 -0.46
CA ILE A 222 -32.84 11.22 0.34
C ILE A 222 -32.40 12.66 0.15
N VAL A 223 -32.00 13.31 1.26
CA VAL A 223 -31.41 14.65 1.25
C VAL A 223 -30.12 14.60 2.06
N VAL A 224 -28.98 14.91 1.42
CA VAL A 224 -27.68 15.01 2.07
C VAL A 224 -27.30 16.48 2.15
N SER A 225 -27.05 17.01 3.35
CA SER A 225 -26.54 18.36 3.53
C SER A 225 -25.13 18.36 4.07
N ALA A 226 -24.24 19.07 3.38
CA ALA A 226 -22.81 19.16 3.69
C ALA A 226 -22.30 20.57 3.31
N THR A 227 -22.82 21.60 4.02
CA THR A 227 -22.41 22.98 3.78
C THR A 227 -21.53 23.54 4.90
N SER A 228 -20.90 24.67 4.66
CA SER A 228 -20.18 25.45 5.67
C SER A 228 -21.05 26.66 6.16
N ALA A 229 -22.36 26.55 6.05
CA ALA A 229 -23.24 27.64 6.46
C ALA A 229 -23.22 27.79 8.00
N PRO A 230 -23.18 29.04 8.53
CA PRO A 230 -23.23 29.26 9.98
C PRO A 230 -24.65 29.13 10.58
N HIS A 231 -25.63 28.78 9.77
CA HIS A 231 -27.04 28.72 10.15
C HIS A 231 -27.74 27.56 9.45
N VAL A 232 -28.90 27.17 9.99
CA VAL A 232 -29.73 26.11 9.43
C VAL A 232 -30.14 26.45 7.99
N VAL A 233 -29.86 25.50 7.07
CA VAL A 233 -30.08 25.59 5.61
C VAL A 233 -31.45 25.01 5.22
N VAL A 234 -31.86 23.94 5.90
CA VAL A 234 -33.19 23.29 5.72
C VAL A 234 -34.01 23.52 6.95
N LYS A 235 -34.97 24.42 6.84
CA LYS A 235 -35.82 24.84 7.95
C LYS A 235 -37.18 24.15 7.86
N GLN A 236 -37.72 23.73 9.03
CA GLN A 236 -39.03 23.09 9.12
C GLN A 236 -40.15 23.98 8.55
N GLU A 237 -40.08 25.32 8.79
CA GLU A 237 -41.11 26.28 8.35
C GLU A 237 -41.34 26.32 6.82
N TYR A 238 -40.35 25.84 6.01
CA TYR A 238 -40.42 25.86 4.54
C TYR A 238 -40.57 24.47 3.93
N TYR A 239 -40.61 23.40 4.74
CA TYR A 239 -40.67 22.04 4.23
C TYR A 239 -41.66 21.19 5.03
N THR A 240 -42.59 20.60 4.31
CA THR A 240 -43.53 19.58 4.83
C THR A 240 -43.34 18.32 4.00
N PRO A 241 -43.02 17.18 4.60
CA PRO A 241 -42.79 15.94 3.87
C PRO A 241 -44.10 15.35 3.32
N GLU A 242 -44.17 15.11 2.02
CA GLU A 242 -45.30 14.48 1.39
C GLU A 242 -45.19 12.93 1.41
N LYS A 243 -43.95 12.42 1.44
CA LYS A 243 -43.58 11.00 1.50
C LYS A 243 -42.50 10.76 2.51
N GLN A 244 -42.12 9.50 2.73
CA GLN A 244 -40.94 9.14 3.53
C GLN A 244 -39.69 9.74 2.91
N VAL A 245 -38.90 10.41 3.74
CA VAL A 245 -37.64 11.04 3.35
C VAL A 245 -36.58 10.80 4.43
N THR A 246 -35.36 10.51 4.00
CA THR A 246 -34.22 10.38 4.92
C THR A 246 -33.24 11.51 4.72
N PHE A 247 -32.98 12.25 5.78
CA PHE A 247 -32.01 13.34 5.83
C PHE A 247 -30.70 12.87 6.43
N LEU A 248 -29.60 13.25 5.78
CA LEU A 248 -28.25 13.06 6.28
C LEU A 248 -27.58 14.43 6.44
N ASP A 249 -27.37 14.85 7.69
CA ASP A 249 -26.70 16.11 8.02
C ASP A 249 -25.23 15.87 8.37
N LEU A 250 -24.34 16.25 7.45
CA LEU A 250 -22.88 16.15 7.58
C LEU A 250 -22.21 17.47 7.95
N ALA A 251 -23.00 18.53 8.23
CA ALA A 251 -22.48 19.87 8.45
C ALA A 251 -22.18 20.17 9.92
N THR A 252 -21.24 21.09 10.13
CA THR A 252 -20.96 21.73 11.43
C THR A 252 -20.82 23.25 11.23
N PRO A 253 -21.69 24.06 11.82
CA PRO A 253 -22.89 23.72 12.58
C PRO A 253 -23.95 22.99 11.73
N ARG A 254 -25.01 22.46 12.37
CA ARG A 254 -26.07 21.71 11.70
C ARG A 254 -26.74 22.50 10.59
N ASP A 255 -26.92 21.89 9.44
CA ASP A 255 -27.63 22.44 8.30
C ASP A 255 -29.15 22.22 8.37
N ILE A 256 -29.58 21.13 9.06
CA ILE A 256 -30.97 20.66 9.05
C ILE A 256 -31.63 20.95 10.43
N ASP A 257 -32.80 21.57 10.40
CA ASP A 257 -33.58 21.84 11.60
C ASP A 257 -33.96 20.53 12.29
N PRO A 258 -33.56 20.33 13.57
CA PRO A 258 -33.88 19.11 14.32
C PRO A 258 -35.39 18.85 14.45
N LYS A 259 -36.21 19.88 14.41
CA LYS A 259 -37.67 19.75 14.49
C LYS A 259 -38.30 18.99 13.33
N LEU A 260 -37.55 18.81 12.21
CA LEU A 260 -38.01 17.99 11.11
C LEU A 260 -38.16 16.50 11.53
N SER A 261 -37.38 16.04 12.51
CA SER A 261 -37.51 14.69 13.05
C SER A 261 -38.78 14.43 13.87
N ASP A 262 -39.54 15.46 14.20
CA ASP A 262 -40.84 15.31 14.88
C ASP A 262 -41.92 14.72 13.93
N ASP A 263 -41.71 14.80 12.62
CA ASP A 263 -42.61 14.21 11.63
C ASP A 263 -42.23 12.72 11.39
N SER A 264 -43.22 11.83 11.51
CA SER A 264 -43.07 10.39 11.34
C SER A 264 -42.58 9.94 9.95
N LYS A 265 -42.67 10.85 8.96
CA LYS A 265 -42.13 10.61 7.59
C LYS A 265 -40.68 10.97 7.44
N VAL A 266 -40.05 11.53 8.47
CA VAL A 266 -38.65 11.99 8.42
C VAL A 266 -37.76 11.10 9.24
N ASN A 267 -36.73 10.56 8.61
CA ASN A 267 -35.58 9.99 9.29
C ASN A 267 -34.43 11.01 9.23
N LEU A 268 -33.86 11.40 10.36
CA LEU A 268 -32.75 12.35 10.43
C LEU A 268 -31.52 11.69 11.02
N ILE A 269 -30.49 11.52 10.22
CA ILE A 269 -29.15 11.10 10.63
C ILE A 269 -28.33 12.37 10.81
N ASN A 270 -27.83 12.60 12.00
CA ASN A 270 -27.05 13.80 12.32
C ASN A 270 -25.57 13.48 12.57
N LEU A 271 -24.76 14.53 12.50
CA LEU A 271 -23.31 14.43 12.64
C LEU A 271 -22.88 13.92 14.03
N ASP A 272 -23.64 14.16 15.10
CA ASP A 272 -23.27 13.73 16.45
C ASP A 272 -23.31 12.19 16.55
N THR A 273 -24.37 11.57 16.06
CA THR A 273 -24.49 10.11 15.97
C THR A 273 -23.36 9.50 15.12
N ILE A 274 -23.05 10.14 13.97
CA ILE A 274 -21.97 9.69 13.10
C ILE A 274 -20.60 9.77 13.80
N LYS A 275 -20.35 10.84 14.56
CA LYS A 275 -19.09 10.99 15.33
C LYS A 275 -18.95 9.96 16.44
N GLU A 276 -20.02 9.56 17.09
CA GLU A 276 -20.00 8.47 18.10
C GLU A 276 -19.63 7.14 17.45
N ILE A 277 -20.27 6.80 16.32
CA ILE A 277 -19.94 5.59 15.53
C ILE A 277 -18.48 5.64 15.05
N SER A 278 -18.03 6.81 14.56
CA SER A 278 -16.64 7.01 14.11
C SER A 278 -15.64 6.74 15.24
N LYS A 279 -15.88 7.25 16.44
CA LYS A 279 -15.01 7.01 17.61
C LYS A 279 -14.98 5.54 18.00
N ALA A 280 -16.15 4.88 18.04
CA ALA A 280 -16.23 3.46 18.35
C ALA A 280 -15.48 2.61 17.32
N ASN A 281 -15.68 2.90 16.03
CA ASN A 281 -14.98 2.22 14.94
C ASN A 281 -13.47 2.46 14.98
N GLN A 282 -13.03 3.67 15.32
CA GLN A 282 -11.61 4.00 15.47
C GLN A 282 -10.97 3.18 16.60
N SER A 283 -11.60 3.12 17.77
CA SER A 283 -11.11 2.31 18.90
C SER A 283 -11.03 0.81 18.54
N GLU A 284 -12.02 0.30 17.82
CA GLU A 284 -12.00 -1.09 17.34
C GLU A 284 -10.89 -1.31 16.30
N ARG A 285 -10.68 -0.38 15.37
CA ARG A 285 -9.56 -0.43 14.41
C ARG A 285 -8.20 -0.44 15.11
N GLU A 286 -8.02 0.43 16.11
CA GLU A 286 -6.77 0.49 16.89
C GLU A 286 -6.48 -0.85 17.59
N GLU A 287 -7.52 -1.51 18.11
CA GLU A 287 -7.38 -2.85 18.69
C GLU A 287 -7.03 -3.90 17.65
N LEU A 288 -7.70 -3.92 16.49
CA LEU A 288 -7.39 -4.83 15.40
C LEU A 288 -5.98 -4.59 14.85
N CYS A 289 -5.53 -3.33 14.79
CA CYS A 289 -4.15 -3.00 14.43
C CYS A 289 -3.14 -3.54 15.42
N ARG A 290 -3.42 -3.44 16.75
CA ARG A 290 -2.55 -4.05 17.78
C ARG A 290 -2.46 -5.57 17.65
N GLN A 291 -3.58 -6.23 17.40
CA GLN A 291 -3.62 -7.68 17.18
C GLN A 291 -2.87 -8.08 15.90
N SER A 292 -2.96 -7.28 14.84
CA SER A 292 -2.27 -7.54 13.57
C SER A 292 -0.75 -7.40 13.67
N ASN A 293 -0.23 -6.61 14.63
CA ASN A 293 1.20 -6.42 14.82
C ASN A 293 1.96 -7.72 15.10
N THR A 294 1.34 -8.69 15.79
CA THR A 294 1.95 -10.01 16.02
C THR A 294 2.19 -10.75 14.70
N MET A 295 1.22 -10.70 13.80
CA MET A 295 1.33 -11.33 12.47
C MET A 295 2.40 -10.63 11.62
N ILE A 296 2.44 -9.29 11.67
CA ILE A 296 3.42 -8.46 10.96
C ILE A 296 4.82 -8.74 11.49
N SER A 297 5.02 -8.77 12.81
CA SER A 297 6.33 -9.06 13.42
C SER A 297 6.87 -10.42 12.99
N LYS A 298 6.01 -11.45 13.01
CA LYS A 298 6.42 -12.79 12.56
C LYS A 298 6.82 -12.81 11.09
N ALA A 299 6.02 -12.21 10.20
CA ALA A 299 6.34 -12.18 8.78
C ALA A 299 7.61 -11.36 8.49
N LYS A 300 7.82 -10.25 9.22
CA LYS A 300 9.04 -9.47 9.18
C LYS A 300 10.25 -10.29 9.62
N GLU A 301 10.17 -11.03 10.72
CA GLU A 301 11.26 -11.88 11.21
C GLU A 301 11.66 -12.94 10.19
N GLU A 302 10.69 -13.61 9.54
CA GLU A 302 10.94 -14.57 8.46
C GLU A 302 11.66 -13.89 7.27
N THR A 303 11.27 -12.67 6.91
CA THR A 303 11.90 -11.89 5.85
C THR A 303 13.33 -11.47 6.22
N MET A 304 13.55 -11.00 7.46
CA MET A 304 14.87 -10.62 7.97
C MET A 304 15.82 -11.81 8.02
N GLN A 305 15.35 -12.97 8.47
CA GLN A 305 16.12 -14.21 8.45
C GLN A 305 16.53 -14.58 7.03
N TRP A 306 15.61 -14.46 6.07
CA TRP A 306 15.93 -14.72 4.67
C TRP A 306 16.98 -13.72 4.13
N LEU A 307 16.81 -12.41 4.40
CA LEU A 307 17.80 -11.38 4.02
C LEU A 307 19.17 -11.63 4.63
N PHE A 308 19.21 -12.17 5.84
CA PHE A 308 20.46 -12.54 6.48
C PHE A 308 21.12 -13.72 5.77
N GLN A 309 20.36 -14.73 5.33
CA GLN A 309 20.88 -15.93 4.68
C GLN A 309 21.18 -15.76 3.18
N ALA A 310 20.52 -14.81 2.52
CA ALA A 310 20.60 -14.64 1.05
C ALA A 310 22.03 -14.52 0.48
N PRO A 311 22.98 -13.80 1.08
CA PRO A 311 24.37 -13.73 0.59
C PRO A 311 25.07 -15.09 0.61
N MET A 312 24.78 -15.94 1.61
CA MET A 312 25.38 -17.28 1.73
C MET A 312 24.78 -18.27 0.73
N GLU A 313 23.51 -18.11 0.34
CA GLU A 313 22.90 -18.93 -0.72
C GLU A 313 23.66 -18.83 -2.05
N GLU A 314 24.16 -17.64 -2.38
CA GLU A 314 24.95 -17.43 -3.59
C GLU A 314 26.31 -18.12 -3.53
N THR A 315 26.99 -18.01 -2.40
CA THR A 315 28.24 -18.72 -2.14
C THR A 315 28.06 -20.24 -2.20
N ILE A 316 27.00 -20.77 -1.59
CA ILE A 316 26.64 -22.19 -1.63
C ILE A 316 26.36 -22.65 -3.06
N ARG A 317 25.63 -21.84 -3.85
CA ARG A 317 25.33 -22.13 -5.25
C ARG A 317 26.62 -22.19 -6.08
N SER A 318 27.51 -21.20 -5.95
CA SER A 318 28.79 -21.19 -6.66
C SER A 318 29.65 -22.40 -6.30
N LEU A 319 29.63 -22.82 -5.04
CA LEU A 319 30.31 -24.06 -4.62
C LEU A 319 29.73 -25.31 -5.25
N GLN A 320 28.40 -25.42 -5.38
CA GLN A 320 27.71 -26.51 -6.04
C GLN A 320 27.95 -26.53 -7.56
N GLU A 321 27.96 -25.34 -8.19
CA GLU A 321 28.30 -25.20 -9.62
C GLU A 321 29.73 -25.65 -9.87
N LYS A 322 30.69 -25.32 -9.01
CA LYS A 322 32.07 -25.81 -9.11
C LYS A 322 32.18 -27.33 -9.01
N CYS A 323 31.41 -27.96 -8.13
CA CYS A 323 31.34 -29.42 -8.08
C CYS A 323 30.80 -30.02 -9.38
N THR A 324 29.78 -29.38 -9.97
CA THR A 324 29.22 -29.84 -11.26
C THR A 324 30.25 -29.73 -12.39
N GLU A 325 31.01 -28.65 -12.44
CA GLU A 325 32.13 -28.45 -13.37
C GLU A 325 33.17 -29.59 -13.27
N ILE A 326 33.60 -29.90 -12.04
CA ILE A 326 34.57 -30.99 -11.78
C ILE A 326 34.01 -32.35 -12.23
N VAL A 327 32.71 -32.60 -12.02
CA VAL A 327 32.05 -33.83 -12.48
C VAL A 327 32.12 -33.95 -14.01
N GLU A 328 31.77 -32.88 -14.73
CA GLU A 328 31.77 -32.90 -16.20
C GLU A 328 33.20 -33.04 -16.77
N ASP A 329 34.18 -32.36 -16.17
CA ASP A 329 35.58 -32.48 -16.57
C ASP A 329 36.11 -33.89 -16.33
N SER A 330 35.86 -34.48 -15.16
CA SER A 330 36.25 -35.84 -14.80
C SER A 330 35.57 -36.84 -15.72
N TYR A 331 34.29 -36.67 -16.00
CA TYR A 331 33.55 -37.53 -16.93
C TYR A 331 34.12 -37.42 -18.35
N SER A 332 34.38 -36.23 -18.84
CA SER A 332 34.95 -35.98 -20.16
C SER A 332 36.35 -36.60 -20.30
N TYR A 333 37.18 -36.53 -19.27
CA TYR A 333 38.49 -37.15 -19.23
C TYR A 333 38.38 -38.68 -19.32
N LEU A 334 37.52 -39.30 -18.51
CA LEU A 334 37.34 -40.75 -18.46
C LEU A 334 36.72 -41.29 -19.75
N SER A 335 35.77 -40.61 -20.34
CA SER A 335 35.09 -40.99 -21.59
C SER A 335 36.04 -40.99 -22.82
N ARG A 336 37.15 -40.22 -22.75
CA ARG A 336 38.19 -40.29 -23.78
C ARG A 336 39.13 -41.53 -23.64
N LYS A 337 39.14 -42.14 -22.46
CA LYS A 337 40.04 -43.26 -22.14
C LYS A 337 39.32 -44.62 -22.12
N ILE A 338 38.03 -44.62 -21.82
CA ILE A 338 37.23 -45.82 -21.62
C ILE A 338 35.92 -45.65 -22.37
N ASP A 339 35.53 -46.63 -23.12
CA ASP A 339 34.21 -46.64 -23.78
C ASP A 339 33.17 -47.17 -22.80
N PHE A 340 32.28 -46.28 -22.36
CA PHE A 340 31.22 -46.58 -21.40
C PHE A 340 29.90 -46.80 -22.13
N GLY A 341 29.19 -47.86 -21.80
CA GLY A 341 27.78 -47.99 -22.17
C GLY A 341 26.89 -46.95 -21.51
N THR A 342 25.73 -46.69 -22.07
CA THR A 342 24.80 -45.63 -21.60
C THR A 342 24.43 -45.72 -20.09
N ARG A 343 24.35 -46.95 -19.57
CA ARG A 343 24.07 -47.23 -18.15
C ARG A 343 25.26 -46.85 -17.26
N GLU A 344 26.47 -47.19 -17.70
CA GLU A 344 27.73 -46.95 -17.01
C GLU A 344 28.03 -45.45 -16.95
N GLN A 345 27.79 -44.72 -18.03
CA GLN A 345 27.91 -43.26 -18.09
C GLN A 345 27.04 -42.58 -17.02
N LYS A 346 25.76 -42.97 -16.91
CA LYS A 346 24.85 -42.45 -15.89
C LYS A 346 25.32 -42.79 -14.46
N LEU A 347 25.79 -44.01 -14.25
CA LEU A 347 26.31 -44.47 -12.97
C LEU A 347 27.55 -43.69 -12.55
N LEU A 348 28.50 -43.51 -13.48
CA LEU A 348 29.74 -42.77 -13.25
C LEU A 348 29.44 -41.31 -12.83
N LYS A 349 28.63 -40.59 -13.61
CA LYS A 349 28.22 -39.22 -13.25
C LYS A 349 27.53 -39.16 -11.89
N LYS A 350 26.64 -40.10 -11.58
CA LYS A 350 25.96 -40.19 -10.30
C LYS A 350 26.91 -40.38 -9.12
N VAL A 351 27.90 -41.28 -9.28
CA VAL A 351 28.89 -41.56 -8.23
C VAL A 351 29.82 -40.39 -8.01
N LEU A 352 30.33 -39.75 -9.08
CA LEU A 352 31.19 -38.57 -9.00
C LEU A 352 30.46 -37.42 -8.31
N ASN A 353 29.22 -37.12 -8.73
CA ASN A 353 28.41 -36.09 -8.12
C ASN A 353 28.13 -36.39 -6.64
N ALA A 354 27.72 -37.58 -6.29
CA ALA A 354 27.44 -37.96 -4.89
C ALA A 354 28.69 -37.85 -4.00
N SER A 355 29.88 -38.14 -4.54
CA SER A 355 31.15 -38.03 -3.81
C SER A 355 31.50 -36.58 -3.52
N LEU A 356 31.37 -35.67 -4.49
CA LEU A 356 31.63 -34.24 -4.31
C LEU A 356 30.57 -33.59 -3.44
N GLN A 357 29.28 -33.90 -3.60
CA GLN A 357 28.23 -33.41 -2.74
C GLN A 357 28.44 -33.84 -1.28
N ARG A 358 28.95 -35.04 -1.03
CA ARG A 358 29.30 -35.48 0.32
C ARG A 358 30.47 -34.66 0.92
N MET A 359 31.43 -34.29 0.10
CA MET A 359 32.59 -33.49 0.53
C MET A 359 32.21 -32.07 0.93
N ILE A 360 31.25 -31.42 0.19
CA ILE A 360 30.83 -30.06 0.47
C ILE A 360 29.68 -29.97 1.48
N LYS A 361 29.13 -31.11 1.94
CA LYS A 361 27.97 -31.14 2.83
C LYS A 361 28.19 -30.36 4.16
N GLU A 362 29.28 -30.70 4.85
CA GLU A 362 29.64 -30.06 6.13
C GLU A 362 29.95 -28.56 5.94
N PRO A 363 30.80 -28.15 4.97
CA PRO A 363 30.99 -26.72 4.67
C PRO A 363 29.67 -25.97 4.41
N ILE A 364 28.73 -26.54 3.69
CA ILE A 364 27.41 -25.90 3.43
C ILE A 364 26.60 -25.79 4.72
N GLN A 365 26.66 -26.76 5.61
CA GLN A 365 25.97 -26.69 6.89
C GLN A 365 26.52 -25.55 7.76
N GLU A 366 27.85 -25.46 7.86
CA GLU A 366 28.51 -24.37 8.59
C GLU A 366 28.14 -22.97 8.03
N LEU A 367 28.15 -22.80 6.71
CA LEU A 367 27.73 -21.55 6.06
C LEU A 367 26.27 -21.15 6.38
N LYS A 368 25.39 -22.11 6.65
CA LYS A 368 24.00 -21.87 7.01
C LYS A 368 23.79 -21.52 8.49
N HIS A 369 24.76 -21.83 9.36
CA HIS A 369 24.67 -21.62 10.78
C HIS A 369 25.43 -20.37 11.28
N LEU A 370 26.01 -19.58 10.38
CA LEU A 370 26.65 -18.32 10.72
C LEU A 370 25.65 -17.34 11.32
N GLU A 371 26.02 -16.67 12.40
CA GLU A 371 25.12 -15.83 13.17
C GLU A 371 25.34 -14.33 12.94
N THR A 372 26.52 -13.93 12.43
CA THR A 372 26.86 -12.51 12.24
C THR A 372 27.25 -12.19 10.79
N ARG A 373 27.02 -10.95 10.38
CA ARG A 373 27.43 -10.44 9.06
C ARG A 373 28.94 -10.49 8.85
N GLN A 374 29.70 -10.26 9.93
CA GLN A 374 31.16 -10.32 9.88
C GLN A 374 31.63 -11.75 9.58
N GLU A 375 31.08 -12.74 10.29
CA GLU A 375 31.38 -14.15 10.02
C GLU A 375 31.01 -14.53 8.57
N GLN A 376 29.85 -14.10 8.10
CA GLN A 376 29.44 -14.35 6.71
C GLN A 376 30.45 -13.79 5.70
N ALA A 377 30.93 -12.57 5.92
CA ALA A 377 31.93 -11.94 5.05
C ALA A 377 33.26 -12.69 5.07
N ASP A 378 33.72 -13.08 6.27
CA ASP A 378 34.98 -13.81 6.45
C ASP A 378 34.92 -15.22 5.86
N TYR A 379 33.86 -15.96 6.13
CA TYR A 379 33.66 -17.30 5.58
C TYR A 379 33.45 -17.28 4.06
N LYS A 380 32.71 -16.31 3.52
CA LYS A 380 32.56 -16.11 2.08
C LYS A 380 33.92 -15.97 1.41
N LYS A 381 34.74 -15.05 1.91
CA LYS A 381 36.10 -14.83 1.38
C LYS A 381 36.98 -16.08 1.49
N MET A 382 36.90 -16.79 2.61
CA MET A 382 37.62 -18.05 2.82
C MET A 382 37.20 -19.11 1.80
N VAL A 383 35.92 -19.32 1.60
CA VAL A 383 35.39 -20.32 0.64
C VAL A 383 35.78 -19.94 -0.79
N GLU A 384 35.69 -18.66 -1.16
CA GLU A 384 36.14 -18.17 -2.47
C GLU A 384 37.63 -18.50 -2.71
N GLN A 385 38.47 -18.27 -1.72
CA GLN A 385 39.90 -18.57 -1.80
C GLN A 385 40.21 -20.07 -1.82
N LEU A 386 39.56 -20.86 -0.97
CA LEU A 386 39.84 -22.30 -0.85
C LEU A 386 39.39 -23.11 -2.06
N PHE A 387 38.26 -22.73 -2.65
CA PHE A 387 37.66 -23.48 -3.77
C PHE A 387 37.85 -22.80 -5.14
N GLY A 388 38.54 -21.64 -5.19
CA GLY A 388 38.79 -20.91 -6.44
C GLY A 388 37.48 -20.53 -7.14
N ILE A 389 36.48 -20.11 -6.38
CA ILE A 389 35.19 -19.64 -6.92
C ILE A 389 35.12 -18.12 -6.84
N GLU A 390 34.52 -17.49 -7.84
CA GLU A 390 34.10 -16.08 -7.78
C GLU A 390 32.59 -16.06 -7.60
N THR A 391 32.13 -15.53 -6.47
CA THR A 391 30.70 -15.22 -6.35
C THR A 391 30.41 -14.02 -7.24
N LYS A 392 29.72 -14.24 -8.35
CA LYS A 392 29.26 -13.15 -9.21
C LYS A 392 28.27 -12.32 -8.39
N LYS A 393 28.53 -11.02 -8.21
CA LYS A 393 27.49 -10.09 -7.76
C LYS A 393 26.30 -10.28 -8.67
N GLY A 394 25.15 -10.64 -8.11
CA GLY A 394 23.95 -11.03 -8.88
C GLY A 394 23.63 -9.99 -9.95
N LYS A 395 23.45 -10.50 -11.21
CA LYS A 395 22.92 -9.72 -12.32
C LYS A 395 21.45 -9.43 -12.13
#